data_36a52c70d3f6ae4e80ec7a039b8043d3
#
_entry.id   36a52c70d3f6ae4e80ec7a039b8043d3
#
_cell.length_a   1.000
_cell.length_b   1.000
_cell.length_c   1.000
_cell.angle_alpha   90.00
_cell.angle_beta   90.00
_cell.angle_gamma   90.00
#
_symmetry.space_group_name_H-M   'P 1'
#
loop_
_entity.id
_entity.type
_entity.pdbx_description
1 polymer ?
#
loop_
_entity_poly.entity_id
_entity_poly.type
_entity_poly.pdbx_seq_one_letter_code
_entity_poly.pdbx_strand_id
1 'polypeptide(L)'
;MLKKVNVFPGRFQPFHKGHLQACKDALKENGFPTVIMYIHNDKFDSRKPFCDSLIEKELNLIKKEEDCIQDVIWLNKPWPTLVCRILIEHGYEPVLWLAGADRIDSYKKMIQKDKIRNELNIEPPEFYLTNRYYSATDIRKAIKNEDISSYLGNMPIGTECLYNEFKEQLNKVYNG
;
A
#
# COMPACT_ATOMS: atom_id res chain seq x y z
N MET A 1 -6.69 24.86 -0.69
CA MET A 1 -5.76 24.39 0.36
C MET A 1 -5.66 22.87 0.29
N LEU A 2 -4.44 22.35 0.35
CA LEU A 2 -4.21 20.90 0.28
C LEU A 2 -4.59 20.23 1.61
N LYS A 3 -5.17 19.03 1.52
CA LYS A 3 -5.47 18.21 2.69
C LYS A 3 -4.22 17.41 3.08
N LYS A 4 -3.79 17.54 4.33
CA LYS A 4 -2.65 16.76 4.85
C LYS A 4 -2.99 15.29 4.97
N VAL A 5 -2.10 14.41 4.47
CA VAL A 5 -2.25 12.96 4.49
C VAL A 5 -0.91 12.30 4.73
N ASN A 6 -0.95 11.06 5.19
CA ASN A 6 0.19 10.16 5.11
C ASN A 6 0.11 9.41 3.77
N VAL A 7 1.24 8.93 3.26
CA VAL A 7 1.28 8.16 2.02
C VAL A 7 1.94 6.82 2.25
N PHE A 8 1.36 5.77 1.68
CA PHE A 8 1.89 4.42 1.77
C PHE A 8 1.96 3.78 0.38
N PRO A 9 3.11 3.92 -0.31
CA PRO A 9 3.31 3.23 -1.58
C PRO A 9 3.68 1.76 -1.35
N GLY A 10 3.13 0.87 -2.17
CA GLY A 10 3.46 -0.54 -2.10
C GLY A 10 2.81 -1.36 -3.19
N ARG A 11 3.32 -2.55 -3.45
CA ARG A 11 2.69 -3.48 -4.38
C ARG A 11 1.52 -4.22 -3.77
N PHE A 12 1.56 -4.47 -2.47
CA PHE A 12 0.47 -5.09 -1.71
C PHE A 12 -0.01 -6.41 -2.34
N GLN A 13 0.75 -7.45 -2.15
CA GLN A 13 0.53 -8.75 -2.79
C GLN A 13 0.17 -9.89 -1.81
N PRO A 14 -0.99 -9.82 -1.11
CA PRO A 14 -2.01 -8.77 -1.08
C PRO A 14 -1.76 -7.73 0.00
N PHE A 15 -2.62 -6.70 0.08
CA PHE A 15 -2.72 -5.83 1.24
C PHE A 15 -3.31 -6.63 2.41
N HIS A 16 -2.71 -6.54 3.59
CA HIS A 16 -3.10 -7.38 4.74
C HIS A 16 -3.22 -6.56 6.03
N LYS A 17 -3.61 -7.23 7.12
CA LYS A 17 -3.78 -6.58 8.43
C LYS A 17 -2.55 -5.82 8.91
N GLY A 18 -1.34 -6.27 8.57
CA GLY A 18 -0.11 -5.57 8.92
C GLY A 18 0.02 -4.22 8.23
N HIS A 19 -0.34 -4.14 6.95
CA HIS A 19 -0.38 -2.85 6.23
C HIS A 19 -1.47 -1.93 6.81
N LEU A 20 -2.63 -2.48 7.12
CA LEU A 20 -3.71 -1.72 7.75
C LEU A 20 -3.31 -1.21 9.13
N GLN A 21 -2.62 -2.02 9.93
CA GLN A 21 -2.11 -1.59 11.24
C GLN A 21 -1.12 -0.43 11.11
N ALA A 22 -0.27 -0.45 10.09
CA ALA A 22 0.64 0.66 9.82
C ALA A 22 -0.13 1.97 9.55
N CYS A 23 -1.23 1.90 8.82
CA CYS A 23 -2.10 3.06 8.59
C CYS A 23 -2.76 3.56 9.88
N LYS A 24 -3.20 2.64 10.74
CA LYS A 24 -3.77 2.98 12.05
C LYS A 24 -2.73 3.61 12.98
N ASP A 25 -1.52 3.07 13.00
CA ASP A 25 -0.41 3.60 13.79
C ASP A 25 -0.03 5.02 13.32
N ALA A 26 0.03 5.25 12.02
CA ALA A 26 0.32 6.57 11.46
C ALA A 26 -0.77 7.59 11.79
N LEU A 27 -2.04 7.20 11.72
CA LEU A 27 -3.17 8.05 12.13
C LEU A 27 -3.04 8.45 13.61
N LYS A 28 -2.68 7.51 14.47
CA LYS A 28 -2.46 7.75 15.89
C LYS A 28 -1.28 8.68 16.13
N GLU A 29 -0.22 8.57 15.33
CA GLU A 29 1.00 9.38 15.45
C GLU A 29 0.75 10.86 15.14
N ASN A 30 0.03 11.18 14.08
CA ASN A 30 -0.11 12.56 13.62
C ASN A 30 -1.55 13.05 13.34
N GLY A 31 -2.54 12.21 13.48
CA GLY A 31 -3.95 12.54 13.25
C GLY A 31 -4.38 12.62 11.79
N PHE A 32 -3.52 12.26 10.83
CA PHE A 32 -3.84 12.31 9.41
C PHE A 32 -4.09 10.91 8.83
N PRO A 33 -5.13 10.75 7.98
CA PRO A 33 -5.36 9.48 7.30
C PRO A 33 -4.32 9.24 6.20
N THR A 34 -4.26 8.01 5.71
CA THR A 34 -3.28 7.56 4.72
C THR A 34 -3.91 7.43 3.34
N VAL A 35 -3.21 7.91 2.32
CA VAL A 35 -3.47 7.57 0.91
C VAL A 35 -2.62 6.34 0.58
N ILE A 36 -3.26 5.28 0.15
CA ILE A 36 -2.59 4.07 -0.34
C ILE A 36 -2.30 4.24 -1.83
N MET A 37 -1.04 4.11 -2.21
CA MET A 37 -0.64 4.15 -3.62
C MET A 37 -0.14 2.78 -4.05
N TYR A 38 -0.98 2.02 -4.77
CA TYR A 38 -0.62 0.69 -5.22
C TYR A 38 0.20 0.74 -6.51
N ILE A 39 1.38 0.11 -6.45
CA ILE A 39 2.36 0.15 -7.53
C ILE A 39 2.00 -0.89 -8.60
N HIS A 40 2.04 -0.46 -9.86
CA HIS A 40 1.82 -1.31 -11.02
C HIS A 40 2.61 -2.62 -10.95
N ASN A 41 1.92 -3.74 -11.16
CA ASN A 41 2.54 -5.06 -11.24
C ASN A 41 2.87 -5.37 -12.72
N ASP A 42 4.12 -5.16 -13.09
CA ASP A 42 4.64 -5.36 -14.45
C ASP A 42 5.14 -6.78 -14.72
N LYS A 43 5.20 -7.61 -13.68
CA LYS A 43 5.71 -8.98 -13.80
C LYS A 43 4.99 -9.91 -12.84
N PHE A 44 4.28 -10.89 -13.40
CA PHE A 44 3.57 -11.89 -12.62
C PHE A 44 4.49 -13.07 -12.27
N ASP A 45 4.66 -13.32 -10.99
CA ASP A 45 5.41 -14.45 -10.45
C ASP A 45 4.85 -14.86 -9.07
N SER A 46 5.47 -15.85 -8.44
CA SER A 46 5.02 -16.34 -7.13
C SER A 46 5.05 -15.30 -6.00
N ARG A 47 5.81 -14.23 -6.15
CA ARG A 47 5.87 -13.14 -5.18
C ARG A 47 4.88 -12.03 -5.48
N LYS A 48 4.52 -11.88 -6.75
CA LYS A 48 3.63 -10.83 -7.26
C LYS A 48 2.58 -11.43 -8.20
N PRO A 49 1.71 -12.30 -7.69
CA PRO A 49 0.75 -13.02 -8.55
C PRO A 49 -0.47 -12.19 -8.94
N PHE A 50 -0.78 -11.12 -8.22
CA PHE A 50 -2.05 -10.42 -8.33
C PHE A 50 -1.97 -9.20 -9.25
N CYS A 51 -2.96 -9.06 -10.13
CA CYS A 51 -3.03 -7.93 -11.05
C CYS A 51 -3.49 -6.65 -10.34
N ASP A 52 -3.20 -5.51 -10.98
CA ASP A 52 -3.54 -4.18 -10.43
C ASP A 52 -5.02 -4.04 -10.13
N SER A 53 -5.89 -4.54 -11.01
CA SER A 53 -7.34 -4.42 -10.84
C SER A 53 -7.87 -5.19 -9.62
N LEU A 54 -7.27 -6.34 -9.29
CA LEU A 54 -7.64 -7.09 -8.08
C LEU A 54 -7.18 -6.37 -6.82
N ILE A 55 -5.98 -5.82 -6.81
CA ILE A 55 -5.48 -5.03 -5.68
C ILE A 55 -6.30 -3.76 -5.50
N GLU A 56 -6.65 -3.07 -6.58
CA GLU A 56 -7.54 -1.90 -6.53
C GLU A 56 -8.88 -2.24 -5.91
N LYS A 57 -9.49 -3.34 -6.34
CA LYS A 57 -10.76 -3.85 -5.80
C LYS A 57 -10.67 -4.12 -4.31
N GLU A 58 -9.61 -4.81 -3.87
CA GLU A 58 -9.32 -5.07 -2.46
C GLU A 58 -9.21 -3.77 -1.66
N LEU A 59 -8.36 -2.86 -2.11
CA LEU A 59 -8.10 -1.59 -1.40
C LEU A 59 -9.35 -0.72 -1.30
N ASN A 60 -10.19 -0.69 -2.33
CA ASN A 60 -11.44 0.06 -2.28
C ASN A 60 -12.46 -0.55 -1.32
N LEU A 61 -12.49 -1.87 -1.18
CA LEU A 61 -13.31 -2.54 -0.17
C LEU A 61 -12.83 -2.18 1.26
N ILE A 62 -11.54 -2.20 1.48
CA ILE A 62 -10.94 -1.84 2.77
C ILE A 62 -11.21 -0.36 3.10
N LYS A 63 -11.07 0.51 2.13
CA LYS A 63 -11.35 1.96 2.30
C LYS A 63 -12.77 2.22 2.79
N LYS A 64 -13.75 1.45 2.36
CA LYS A 64 -15.14 1.58 2.82
C LYS A 64 -15.32 1.29 4.30
N GLU A 65 -14.50 0.40 4.85
CA GLU A 65 -14.59 -0.06 6.24
C GLU A 65 -13.68 0.70 7.20
N GLU A 66 -12.67 1.43 6.69
CA GLU A 66 -11.56 1.94 7.51
C GLU A 66 -11.33 3.44 7.31
N ASP A 67 -11.65 4.23 8.33
CA ASP A 67 -11.48 5.70 8.32
C ASP A 67 -10.01 6.14 8.23
N CYS A 68 -9.07 5.28 8.57
CA CYS A 68 -7.64 5.60 8.46
C CYS A 68 -7.13 5.64 7.00
N ILE A 69 -7.94 5.20 6.04
CA ILE A 69 -7.61 5.24 4.60
C ILE A 69 -8.39 6.37 3.93
N GLN A 70 -7.67 7.37 3.45
CA GLN A 70 -8.23 8.54 2.79
C GLN A 70 -8.58 8.27 1.33
N ASP A 71 -7.68 7.61 0.61
CA ASP A 71 -7.81 7.39 -0.82
C ASP A 71 -6.94 6.23 -1.29
N VAL A 72 -7.22 5.75 -2.49
CA VAL A 72 -6.51 4.66 -3.15
C VAL A 72 -6.15 5.13 -4.55
N ILE A 73 -4.85 5.22 -4.86
CA ILE A 73 -4.34 5.79 -6.12
C ILE A 73 -3.36 4.81 -6.75
N TRP A 74 -3.52 4.58 -8.06
CA TRP A 74 -2.58 3.79 -8.86
C TRP A 74 -1.27 4.54 -9.08
N LEU A 75 -0.15 3.82 -9.04
CA LEU A 75 1.19 4.38 -9.19
C LEU A 75 2.05 3.51 -10.12
N ASN A 76 2.57 4.10 -11.19
CA ASN A 76 3.45 3.35 -12.09
C ASN A 76 4.83 3.08 -11.45
N LYS A 77 5.47 4.11 -10.93
CA LYS A 77 6.80 4.04 -10.30
C LYS A 77 6.80 4.81 -8.97
N PRO A 78 7.39 4.23 -7.90
CA PRO A 78 7.37 4.84 -6.57
C PRO A 78 8.47 5.89 -6.37
N TRP A 79 8.68 6.77 -7.35
CA TRP A 79 9.67 7.83 -7.23
C TRP A 79 9.13 8.98 -6.38
N PRO A 80 9.87 9.40 -5.33
CA PRO A 80 9.31 10.34 -4.33
C PRO A 80 8.79 11.65 -4.91
N THR A 81 9.50 12.29 -5.82
CA THR A 81 9.02 13.54 -6.43
C THR A 81 7.75 13.32 -7.25
N LEU A 82 7.68 12.23 -8.01
CA LEU A 82 6.48 11.86 -8.77
C LEU A 82 5.29 11.58 -7.84
N VAL A 83 5.50 10.84 -6.77
CA VAL A 83 4.47 10.55 -5.77
C VAL A 83 3.91 11.83 -5.16
N CYS A 84 4.78 12.74 -4.74
CA CYS A 84 4.36 14.04 -4.20
C CYS A 84 3.56 14.86 -5.22
N ARG A 85 3.99 14.87 -6.49
CA ARG A 85 3.28 15.58 -7.57
C ARG A 85 1.88 15.01 -7.79
N ILE A 86 1.75 13.70 -7.86
CA ILE A 86 0.45 13.02 -8.03
C ILE A 86 -0.48 13.35 -6.85
N LEU A 87 0.04 13.31 -5.62
CA LEU A 87 -0.74 13.64 -4.44
C LEU A 87 -1.25 15.09 -4.48
N ILE A 88 -0.40 16.04 -4.84
CA ILE A 88 -0.79 17.45 -4.98
C ILE A 88 -1.88 17.61 -6.04
N GLU A 89 -1.76 16.93 -7.18
CA GLU A 89 -2.78 16.95 -8.24
C GLU A 89 -4.14 16.42 -7.75
N HIS A 90 -4.15 15.54 -6.76
CA HIS A 90 -5.35 15.03 -6.10
C HIS A 90 -5.81 15.88 -4.90
N GLY A 91 -5.14 16.99 -4.63
CA GLY A 91 -5.49 17.88 -3.52
C GLY A 91 -4.89 17.50 -2.17
N TYR A 92 -3.84 16.67 -2.16
CA TYR A 92 -3.21 16.17 -0.94
C TYR A 92 -1.79 16.70 -0.76
N GLU A 93 -1.43 16.96 0.51
CA GLU A 93 -0.05 17.26 0.94
C GLU A 93 0.48 16.10 1.79
N PRO A 94 1.50 15.36 1.32
CA PRO A 94 2.05 14.24 2.11
C PRO A 94 2.85 14.74 3.31
N VAL A 95 2.59 14.17 4.49
CA VAL A 95 3.27 14.51 5.75
C VAL A 95 4.22 13.40 6.19
N LEU A 96 3.75 12.15 6.24
CA LEU A 96 4.56 10.96 6.49
C LEU A 96 4.53 10.03 5.30
N TRP A 97 5.68 9.45 5.00
CA TRP A 97 5.83 8.39 4.01
C TRP A 97 6.07 7.06 4.73
N LEU A 98 5.08 6.18 4.70
CA LEU A 98 5.16 4.88 5.35
C LEU A 98 5.97 3.91 4.48
N ALA A 99 6.94 3.24 5.07
CA ALA A 99 7.73 2.23 4.40
C ALA A 99 8.24 1.18 5.38
N GLY A 100 8.35 -0.05 4.91
CA GLY A 100 9.00 -1.13 5.65
C GLY A 100 10.52 -1.00 5.66
N ALA A 101 11.19 -1.77 6.53
CA ALA A 101 12.64 -1.75 6.69
C ALA A 101 13.40 -2.08 5.39
N ASP A 102 12.81 -2.89 4.52
CA ASP A 102 13.40 -3.29 3.24
C ASP A 102 13.37 -2.18 2.17
N ARG A 103 12.54 -1.15 2.34
CA ARG A 103 12.33 -0.09 1.35
C ARG A 103 12.72 1.31 1.82
N ILE A 104 12.68 1.57 3.12
CA ILE A 104 12.81 2.94 3.66
C ILE A 104 14.13 3.61 3.26
N ASP A 105 15.24 2.89 3.31
CA ASP A 105 16.56 3.45 2.93
C ASP A 105 16.65 3.80 1.46
N SER A 106 16.04 2.99 0.60
CA SER A 106 15.95 3.27 -0.83
C SER A 106 15.19 4.58 -1.10
N TYR A 107 14.06 4.78 -0.46
CA TYR A 107 13.29 6.03 -0.58
C TYR A 107 14.06 7.24 -0.04
N LYS A 108 14.74 7.09 1.09
CA LYS A 108 15.58 8.17 1.65
C LYS A 108 16.69 8.59 0.71
N LYS A 109 17.25 7.65 -0.05
CA LYS A 109 18.28 7.94 -1.06
C LYS A 109 17.71 8.60 -2.32
N MET A 110 16.49 8.22 -2.72
CA MET A 110 15.87 8.74 -3.94
C MET A 110 15.25 10.14 -3.77
N ILE A 111 14.88 10.52 -2.55
CA ILE A 111 14.13 11.76 -2.34
C ILE A 111 14.99 12.99 -2.63
N GLN A 112 14.46 13.88 -3.45
CA GLN A 112 15.08 15.15 -3.83
C GLN A 112 14.37 16.30 -3.08
N LYS A 113 14.75 16.52 -1.83
CA LYS A 113 14.04 17.43 -0.92
C LYS A 113 13.97 18.87 -1.45
N ASP A 114 15.08 19.40 -1.98
CA ASP A 114 15.10 20.76 -2.52
C ASP A 114 14.23 20.88 -3.78
N LYS A 115 14.21 19.88 -4.62
CA LYS A 115 13.33 19.84 -5.79
C LYS A 115 11.86 19.85 -5.39
N ILE A 116 11.48 19.07 -4.37
CA ILE A 116 10.12 19.05 -3.83
C ILE A 116 9.73 20.44 -3.28
N ARG A 117 10.59 21.07 -2.50
CA ARG A 117 10.33 22.44 -1.98
C ARG A 117 10.19 23.46 -3.09
N ASN A 118 11.10 23.44 -4.04
CA ASN A 118 11.20 24.49 -5.08
C ASN A 118 10.16 24.32 -6.18
N GLU A 119 9.91 23.08 -6.63
CA GLU A 119 8.98 22.82 -7.74
C GLU A 119 7.55 22.59 -7.29
N LEU A 120 7.34 21.96 -6.13
CA LEU A 120 6.02 21.57 -5.64
C LEU A 120 5.51 22.49 -4.52
N ASN A 121 6.37 23.32 -3.96
CA ASN A 121 6.03 24.28 -2.92
C ASN A 121 5.39 23.63 -1.68
N ILE A 122 5.92 22.47 -1.29
CA ILE A 122 5.57 21.79 -0.04
C ILE A 122 6.83 21.36 0.71
N GLU A 123 6.70 21.09 2.00
CA GLU A 123 7.76 20.40 2.73
C GLU A 123 7.78 18.92 2.32
N PRO A 124 8.98 18.33 2.09
CA PRO A 124 9.09 16.90 1.84
C PRO A 124 8.52 16.08 2.99
N PRO A 125 7.85 14.96 2.72
CA PRO A 125 7.36 14.09 3.79
C PRO A 125 8.51 13.49 4.59
N GLU A 126 8.29 13.28 5.88
CA GLU A 126 9.19 12.50 6.73
C GLU A 126 8.92 11.00 6.53
N PHE A 127 9.95 10.18 6.70
CA PHE A 127 9.80 8.74 6.58
C PHE A 127 9.40 8.12 7.92
N TYR A 128 8.42 7.22 7.86
CA TYR A 128 7.89 6.50 9.01
C TYR A 128 8.09 5.00 8.80
N LEU A 129 8.93 4.40 9.65
CA LEU A 129 9.20 2.96 9.58
C LEU A 129 8.00 2.17 10.11
N THR A 130 7.41 1.33 9.26
CA THR A 130 6.30 0.46 9.66
C THR A 130 6.81 -0.79 10.36
N ASN A 131 6.05 -1.25 11.36
CA ASN A 131 6.31 -2.54 11.99
C ASN A 131 5.82 -3.69 11.09
N ARG A 132 6.54 -4.81 11.13
CA ARG A 132 6.18 -5.99 10.34
C ARG A 132 5.39 -6.97 11.21
N TYR A 133 4.07 -6.80 11.26
CA TYR A 133 3.19 -7.68 12.06
C TYR A 133 2.77 -8.95 11.32
N TYR A 134 2.71 -8.91 9.98
CA TYR A 134 2.20 -9.98 9.12
C TYR A 134 3.08 -10.12 7.88
N SER A 135 2.90 -11.21 7.14
CA SER A 135 3.66 -11.48 5.92
C SER A 135 2.72 -11.80 4.76
N ALA A 136 2.87 -11.08 3.66
CA ALA A 136 2.16 -11.40 2.42
C ALA A 136 2.51 -12.80 1.92
N THR A 137 3.74 -13.25 2.14
CA THR A 137 4.18 -14.63 1.82
C THR A 137 3.34 -15.66 2.55
N ASP A 138 3.09 -15.47 3.84
CA ASP A 138 2.30 -16.41 4.64
C ASP A 138 0.84 -16.42 4.20
N ILE A 139 0.30 -15.27 3.80
CA ILE A 139 -1.07 -15.19 3.26
C ILE A 139 -1.17 -15.94 1.93
N ARG A 140 -0.20 -15.76 1.03
CA ARG A 140 -0.17 -16.50 -0.25
C ARG A 140 -0.04 -18.01 -0.03
N LYS A 141 0.74 -18.44 0.97
CA LYS A 141 0.80 -19.85 1.37
C LYS A 141 -0.53 -20.37 1.88
N ALA A 142 -1.23 -19.59 2.71
CA ALA A 142 -2.56 -19.96 3.22
C ALA A 142 -3.56 -20.13 2.06
N ILE A 143 -3.56 -19.24 1.09
CA ILE A 143 -4.41 -19.35 -0.10
C ILE A 143 -4.06 -20.61 -0.90
N LYS A 144 -2.78 -20.85 -1.16
CA LYS A 144 -2.30 -22.02 -1.90
C LYS A 144 -2.68 -23.35 -1.24
N ASN A 145 -2.59 -23.39 0.09
CA ASN A 145 -2.90 -24.58 0.89
C ASN A 145 -4.39 -24.70 1.26
N GLU A 146 -5.23 -23.81 0.75
CA GLU A 146 -6.65 -23.74 1.03
C GLU A 146 -6.96 -23.58 2.55
N ASP A 147 -6.06 -22.95 3.27
CA ASP A 147 -6.22 -22.62 4.69
C ASP A 147 -7.02 -21.32 4.83
N ILE A 148 -8.35 -21.43 4.69
CA ILE A 148 -9.25 -20.30 4.72
C ILE A 148 -9.21 -19.59 6.09
N SER A 149 -9.05 -20.32 7.17
CA SER A 149 -8.97 -19.75 8.52
C SER A 149 -7.78 -18.80 8.67
N SER A 150 -6.58 -19.22 8.21
CA SER A 150 -5.40 -18.35 8.22
C SER A 150 -5.55 -17.17 7.29
N TYR A 151 -6.17 -17.35 6.12
CA TYR A 151 -6.46 -16.24 5.20
C TYR A 151 -7.35 -15.20 5.88
N LEU A 152 -8.50 -15.59 6.42
CA LEU A 152 -9.43 -14.68 7.08
C LEU A 152 -8.81 -14.01 8.31
N GLY A 153 -7.99 -14.74 9.05
CA GLY A 153 -7.30 -14.23 10.24
C GLY A 153 -6.27 -13.12 9.95
N ASN A 154 -5.73 -13.07 8.73
CA ASN A 154 -4.66 -12.15 8.33
C ASN A 154 -5.12 -11.06 7.35
N MET A 155 -6.35 -11.12 6.86
CA MET A 155 -6.89 -10.17 5.89
C MET A 155 -7.82 -9.16 6.56
N PRO A 156 -7.83 -7.91 6.07
CA PRO A 156 -8.74 -6.89 6.58
C PRO A 156 -10.22 -7.28 6.39
N ILE A 157 -11.08 -6.77 7.27
CA ILE A 157 -12.52 -6.94 7.16
C ILE A 157 -13.02 -6.34 5.83
N GLY A 158 -13.94 -7.02 5.18
CA GLY A 158 -14.51 -6.60 3.89
C GLY A 158 -13.87 -7.26 2.68
N THR A 159 -12.77 -8.03 2.87
CA THR A 159 -12.04 -8.69 1.78
C THR A 159 -12.34 -10.18 1.65
N GLU A 160 -13.22 -10.73 2.48
CA GLU A 160 -13.56 -12.16 2.50
C GLU A 160 -14.07 -12.65 1.15
N CYS A 161 -14.81 -11.82 0.43
CA CYS A 161 -15.37 -12.14 -0.88
C CYS A 161 -14.32 -12.28 -1.99
N LEU A 162 -13.07 -11.86 -1.76
CA LEU A 162 -12.00 -11.90 -2.76
C LEU A 162 -11.17 -13.18 -2.73
N TYR A 163 -11.39 -14.08 -1.78
CA TYR A 163 -10.58 -15.29 -1.62
C TYR A 163 -10.46 -16.09 -2.92
N ASN A 164 -11.57 -16.32 -3.61
CA ASN A 164 -11.57 -17.11 -4.85
C ASN A 164 -10.81 -16.42 -5.98
N GLU A 165 -10.90 -15.10 -6.09
CA GLU A 165 -10.18 -14.33 -7.10
C GLU A 165 -8.66 -14.36 -6.83
N PHE A 166 -8.24 -14.19 -5.59
CA PHE A 166 -6.84 -14.35 -5.18
C PHE A 166 -6.32 -15.76 -5.47
N LYS A 167 -7.10 -16.78 -5.14
CA LYS A 167 -6.75 -18.19 -5.40
C LYS A 167 -6.58 -18.46 -6.90
N GLU A 168 -7.50 -17.97 -7.72
CA GLU A 168 -7.44 -18.14 -9.17
C GLU A 168 -6.16 -17.51 -9.76
N GLN A 169 -5.83 -16.28 -9.39
CA GLN A 169 -4.63 -15.61 -9.89
C GLN A 169 -3.34 -16.24 -9.37
N LEU A 170 -3.33 -16.69 -8.12
CA LEU A 170 -2.18 -17.40 -7.56
C LEU A 170 -1.92 -18.71 -8.30
N ASN A 171 -2.96 -19.46 -8.60
CA ASN A 171 -2.84 -20.73 -9.34
C ASN A 171 -2.29 -20.53 -10.75
N LYS A 172 -2.58 -19.42 -11.40
CA LYS A 172 -2.02 -19.12 -12.74
C LYS A 172 -0.50 -19.06 -12.76
N VAL A 173 0.13 -18.52 -11.72
CA VAL A 173 1.60 -18.42 -11.65
C VAL A 173 2.27 -19.72 -11.21
N TYR A 174 1.55 -20.62 -10.55
CA TYR A 174 2.07 -21.93 -10.15
C TYR A 174 1.85 -23.02 -11.21
N ASN A 175 0.81 -22.89 -12.04
CA ASN A 175 0.40 -23.89 -13.01
C ASN A 175 0.63 -23.48 -14.47
N GLY A 176 1.12 -22.24 -14.64
CA GLY A 176 1.36 -21.65 -15.96
C GLY A 176 2.77 -21.82 -16.51
#